data_7dd89e5fb76e3eb867230ddfd683edf6
#
_entry.id   7dd89e5fb76e3eb867230ddfd683edf6
#
_cell.length_a   1.000
_cell.length_b   1.000
_cell.length_c   1.000
_cell.angle_alpha   90.00
_cell.angle_beta   90.00
_cell.angle_gamma   90.00
#
_symmetry.space_group_name_H-M   'P 1'
#
loop_
_entity.id
_entity.type
_entity.pdbx_description
1 polymer ?
#
loop_
_entity_poly.entity_id
_entity_poly.type
_entity_poly.pdbx_seq_one_letter_code
_entity_poly.pdbx_strand_id
1 'polypeptide(L)'
;MTLFSFNPIKLANKPQTNTSLSFISHHFMLTLHLVFKVYMEKIVYRFTLLLFCMLLSIQHLHAAGEKSDSDSTFMQFLQQKGVRITHGNSVRLLKSGEEKFEDMFAAIQQAHHYIHLEYFNFRNDSIASKLFALLKQKADEGVKVRAMFDAFGNWSNNRPLKNKHLKELRRQGIEIIKYDPINFPYIGDVLCRDHRKIVVIDGQIAYTGGMNVADYYIEGLPEVGPWRDMHIRIEGPAVDDLQRIFLTMWEKATDEDFTTDTLFYPIKNAAGYNLPPAIDSVTIGIVDRVPYKQPKLMREAYAQAILDAKEKIELINPYFIPTRKVRRALKKAAQKGVDVQIMISSKGDIPFTPDASFHVARQLMKKGATIYQFDGGFHHSKIMMIDEKFCTVGSTNLNSRSLRYDFEVNAFIFDHRVTAELTDMFNEDKKQSTIMTDETWKQRSPWRRFVGWFANLLTPFL
;
A
#
# COMPACT_ATOMS: atom_id res chain seq x y z
N MET A 1 14.54 75.84 -16.74
CA MET A 1 15.96 76.24 -16.67
C MET A 1 16.68 75.42 -17.70
N THR A 2 17.30 75.89 -18.74
CA THR A 2 17.79 77.06 -19.33
C THR A 2 17.74 76.83 -20.85
N LEU A 3 17.01 77.59 -21.62
CA LEU A 3 17.36 78.62 -22.55
C LEU A 3 18.77 78.52 -23.18
N PHE A 4 18.81 78.34 -24.50
CA PHE A 4 19.69 79.09 -25.35
C PHE A 4 19.07 79.29 -26.75
N SER A 5 18.78 80.51 -27.05
CA SER A 5 18.46 81.09 -28.34
C SER A 5 19.74 81.30 -29.13
N PHE A 6 19.71 81.20 -30.45
CA PHE A 6 20.52 82.01 -31.33
C PHE A 6 19.86 82.30 -32.70
N ASN A 7 20.04 83.46 -33.12
CA ASN A 7 19.40 84.19 -34.15
C ASN A 7 20.05 83.99 -35.57
N PRO A 8 19.45 84.50 -36.63
CA PRO A 8 19.68 84.06 -38.00
C PRO A 8 20.72 84.94 -38.73
N ILE A 9 21.34 84.39 -39.75
CA ILE A 9 22.12 85.18 -40.75
C ILE A 9 21.54 84.91 -42.13
N LYS A 10 21.41 86.03 -42.84
CA LYS A 10 20.81 86.32 -44.16
C LYS A 10 21.65 85.82 -45.36
N LEU A 11 20.90 85.36 -46.38
CA LEU A 11 21.04 85.65 -47.83
C LEU A 11 22.37 85.47 -48.54
N ALA A 12 22.37 84.61 -49.52
CA ALA A 12 22.75 85.01 -50.92
C ALA A 12 22.14 83.99 -51.92
N ASN A 13 21.55 84.56 -52.99
CA ASN A 13 20.93 83.89 -54.14
C ASN A 13 21.96 83.40 -55.16
N LYS A 14 21.72 82.29 -55.83
CA LYS A 14 21.42 81.95 -57.22
C LYS A 14 21.95 80.62 -57.68
N PRO A 15 21.69 80.07 -58.87
CA PRO A 15 20.56 79.08 -59.10
C PRO A 15 21.03 77.82 -59.78
N GLN A 16 20.04 76.89 -59.97
CA GLN A 16 20.02 75.77 -60.91
C GLN A 16 20.90 74.55 -60.63
N THR A 17 20.25 73.44 -60.30
CA THR A 17 20.17 72.22 -61.18
C THR A 17 19.13 71.28 -60.63
N ASN A 18 18.05 71.12 -61.36
CA ASN A 18 16.88 70.25 -61.05
C ASN A 18 17.11 68.77 -61.32
N THR A 19 18.34 68.26 -61.30
CA THR A 19 18.65 66.82 -61.60
C THR A 19 19.19 66.04 -60.39
N SER A 20 19.60 66.66 -59.30
CA SER A 20 20.16 66.00 -58.12
C SER A 20 19.10 65.63 -57.06
N LEU A 21 17.98 66.34 -57.01
CA LEU A 21 16.92 66.08 -56.03
C LEU A 21 16.09 64.81 -56.32
N SER A 22 15.89 64.43 -57.57
CA SER A 22 15.15 63.26 -57.95
C SER A 22 15.94 61.91 -57.67
N PHE A 23 17.26 61.99 -57.81
CA PHE A 23 18.12 60.83 -57.55
C PHE A 23 18.27 60.57 -56.05
N ILE A 24 18.35 61.63 -55.25
CA ILE A 24 18.44 61.49 -53.76
C ILE A 24 17.10 61.03 -53.19
N SER A 25 15.96 61.48 -53.71
CA SER A 25 14.64 61.03 -53.27
C SER A 25 14.38 59.56 -53.62
N HIS A 26 14.84 59.13 -54.81
CA HIS A 26 14.65 57.70 -55.19
C HIS A 26 15.52 56.72 -54.37
N HIS A 27 16.78 57.10 -54.08
CA HIS A 27 17.68 56.32 -53.25
C HIS A 27 17.21 56.31 -51.78
N PHE A 28 16.68 57.40 -51.25
CA PHE A 28 16.11 57.49 -49.91
C PHE A 28 14.84 56.59 -49.76
N MET A 29 13.97 56.63 -50.78
CA MET A 29 12.76 55.79 -50.82
C MET A 29 13.09 54.28 -50.93
N LEU A 30 14.11 53.93 -51.73
CA LEU A 30 14.58 52.54 -51.80
C LEU A 30 15.19 52.05 -50.48
N THR A 31 16.00 52.91 -49.84
CA THR A 31 16.61 52.61 -48.55
C THR A 31 15.55 52.46 -47.45
N LEU A 32 14.55 53.33 -47.45
CA LEU A 32 13.43 53.27 -46.51
C LEU A 32 12.59 52.00 -46.72
N HIS A 33 12.36 51.62 -48.00
CA HIS A 33 11.66 50.40 -48.35
C HIS A 33 12.43 49.11 -47.90
N LEU A 34 13.76 49.10 -48.06
CA LEU A 34 14.60 48.00 -47.62
C LEU A 34 14.62 47.86 -46.08
N VAL A 35 14.76 49.01 -45.40
CA VAL A 35 14.74 49.04 -43.92
C VAL A 35 13.37 48.59 -43.40
N PHE A 36 12.28 49.04 -44.01
CA PHE A 36 10.93 48.63 -43.65
C PHE A 36 10.69 47.15 -43.91
N LYS A 37 11.17 46.61 -45.04
CA LYS A 37 11.08 45.20 -45.38
C LYS A 37 11.82 44.33 -44.34
N VAL A 38 13.06 44.69 -44.01
CA VAL A 38 13.86 43.95 -42.99
C VAL A 38 13.22 44.05 -41.60
N TYR A 39 12.60 45.19 -41.28
CA TYR A 39 11.91 45.35 -40.00
C TYR A 39 10.64 44.53 -39.92
N MET A 40 9.87 44.47 -41.01
CA MET A 40 8.67 43.63 -41.12
C MET A 40 9.01 42.16 -41.10
N GLU A 41 10.07 41.71 -41.79
CA GLU A 41 10.53 40.30 -41.70
C GLU A 41 10.94 39.92 -40.28
N LYS A 42 11.62 40.79 -39.56
CA LYS A 42 11.95 40.57 -38.13
C LYS A 42 10.73 40.52 -37.21
N ILE A 43 9.71 41.31 -37.48
CA ILE A 43 8.45 41.31 -36.74
C ILE A 43 7.69 40.00 -37.02
N VAL A 44 7.57 39.60 -38.28
CA VAL A 44 6.93 38.36 -38.69
C VAL A 44 7.65 37.14 -38.08
N TYR A 45 8.99 37.11 -38.13
CA TYR A 45 9.79 36.05 -37.51
C TYR A 45 9.58 35.96 -35.98
N ARG A 46 9.56 37.11 -35.29
CA ARG A 46 9.28 37.11 -33.85
C ARG A 46 7.85 36.68 -33.51
N PHE A 47 6.89 37.02 -34.36
CA PHE A 47 5.49 36.61 -34.18
C PHE A 47 5.30 35.11 -34.44
N THR A 48 5.94 34.56 -35.49
CA THR A 48 5.94 33.13 -35.75
C THR A 48 6.65 32.33 -34.68
N LEU A 49 7.75 32.83 -34.13
CA LEU A 49 8.46 32.19 -33.01
C LEU A 49 7.61 32.19 -31.73
N LEU A 50 6.95 33.29 -31.44
CA LEU A 50 6.00 33.40 -30.30
C LEU A 50 4.81 32.45 -30.45
N LEU A 51 4.23 32.40 -31.67
CA LEU A 51 3.13 31.48 -31.96
C LEU A 51 3.56 29.99 -31.84
N PHE A 52 4.78 29.69 -32.30
CA PHE A 52 5.36 28.34 -32.16
C PHE A 52 5.64 27.97 -30.70
N CYS A 53 6.18 28.89 -29.92
CA CYS A 53 6.36 28.70 -28.47
C CYS A 53 5.00 28.55 -27.74
N MET A 54 3.99 29.29 -28.18
CA MET A 54 2.63 29.22 -27.62
C MET A 54 1.97 27.85 -27.96
N LEU A 55 2.14 27.37 -29.19
CA LEU A 55 1.69 26.06 -29.64
C LEU A 55 2.41 24.92 -28.90
N LEU A 56 3.73 25.03 -28.71
CA LEU A 56 4.49 24.08 -27.87
C LEU A 56 4.02 24.10 -26.40
N SER A 57 3.71 25.27 -25.86
CA SER A 57 3.17 25.41 -24.51
C SER A 57 1.77 24.79 -24.39
N ILE A 58 0.93 24.94 -25.41
CA ILE A 58 -0.41 24.32 -25.49
C ILE A 58 -0.30 22.81 -25.63
N GLN A 59 0.65 22.28 -26.42
CA GLN A 59 0.92 20.85 -26.49
C GLN A 59 1.46 20.30 -25.16
N HIS A 60 2.31 21.04 -24.45
CA HIS A 60 2.74 20.66 -23.10
C HIS A 60 1.61 20.76 -22.07
N LEU A 61 0.69 21.71 -22.18
CA LEU A 61 -0.52 21.75 -21.36
C LEU A 61 -1.50 20.62 -21.68
N HIS A 62 -1.63 20.18 -22.95
CA HIS A 62 -2.44 19.02 -23.32
C HIS A 62 -1.80 17.70 -22.84
N ALA A 63 -0.48 17.57 -22.95
CA ALA A 63 0.24 16.42 -22.39
C ALA A 63 0.23 16.40 -20.86
N ALA A 64 0.14 17.56 -20.20
CA ALA A 64 -0.05 17.65 -18.73
C ALA A 64 -1.52 17.50 -18.29
N GLY A 65 -2.45 17.41 -19.23
CA GLY A 65 -3.90 17.34 -18.98
C GLY A 65 -4.52 15.96 -19.09
N GLU A 66 -3.79 14.89 -19.46
CA GLU A 66 -4.22 13.54 -19.17
C GLU A 66 -4.17 13.38 -17.65
N LYS A 67 -5.36 13.33 -17.02
CA LYS A 67 -5.49 12.95 -15.61
C LYS A 67 -4.87 11.56 -15.48
N SER A 68 -3.62 11.48 -15.04
CA SER A 68 -2.99 10.21 -14.70
C SER A 68 -3.92 9.46 -13.77
N ASP A 69 -4.24 8.23 -14.11
CA ASP A 69 -5.10 7.36 -13.30
C ASP A 69 -4.47 7.12 -11.92
N SER A 70 -5.30 6.94 -10.91
CA SER A 70 -4.86 6.73 -9.52
C SER A 70 -3.94 5.51 -9.39
N ASP A 71 -4.24 4.44 -10.12
CA ASP A 71 -3.46 3.21 -10.12
C ASP A 71 -2.08 3.37 -10.78
N SER A 72 -2.00 3.99 -11.96
CA SER A 72 -0.73 4.20 -12.66
C SER A 72 0.20 5.14 -11.90
N THR A 73 -0.32 6.22 -11.30
CA THR A 73 0.45 7.14 -10.46
C THR A 73 1.00 6.44 -9.23
N PHE A 74 0.15 5.65 -8.57
CA PHE A 74 0.55 4.93 -7.37
C PHE A 74 1.52 3.79 -7.66
N MET A 75 1.35 3.08 -8.78
CA MET A 75 2.28 2.05 -9.24
C MET A 75 3.68 2.62 -9.48
N GLN A 76 3.79 3.76 -10.16
CA GLN A 76 5.06 4.46 -10.36
C GLN A 76 5.70 4.87 -9.02
N PHE A 77 4.91 5.35 -8.07
CA PHE A 77 5.42 5.64 -6.72
C PHE A 77 6.02 4.40 -6.05
N LEU A 78 5.34 3.24 -6.11
CA LEU A 78 5.86 1.99 -5.55
C LEU A 78 7.19 1.59 -6.20
N GLN A 79 7.28 1.67 -7.53
CA GLN A 79 8.51 1.38 -8.28
C GLN A 79 9.67 2.31 -7.87
N GLN A 80 9.41 3.61 -7.72
CA GLN A 80 10.40 4.59 -7.24
C GLN A 80 10.87 4.29 -5.80
N LYS A 81 10.06 3.60 -5.00
CA LYS A 81 10.41 3.13 -3.66
C LYS A 81 11.12 1.77 -3.66
N GLY A 82 11.40 1.20 -4.83
CA GLY A 82 12.08 -0.08 -4.97
C GLY A 82 11.16 -1.29 -4.80
N VAL A 83 9.83 -1.10 -4.84
CA VAL A 83 8.88 -2.21 -4.85
C VAL A 83 8.84 -2.80 -6.26
N ARG A 84 9.07 -4.10 -6.37
CA ARG A 84 8.92 -4.81 -7.64
C ARG A 84 7.43 -4.92 -7.99
N ILE A 85 7.09 -4.51 -9.20
CA ILE A 85 5.76 -4.71 -9.77
C ILE A 85 5.83 -5.92 -10.70
N THR A 86 5.00 -6.91 -10.44
CA THR A 86 4.94 -8.15 -11.20
C THR A 86 3.62 -8.23 -11.97
N HIS A 87 3.68 -8.76 -13.19
CA HIS A 87 2.53 -8.97 -14.06
C HIS A 87 2.30 -10.46 -14.27
N GLY A 88 1.12 -10.85 -14.67
CA GLY A 88 0.81 -12.25 -14.96
C GLY A 88 0.49 -13.08 -13.72
N ASN A 89 0.04 -12.46 -12.63
CA ASN A 89 -0.38 -13.19 -11.44
C ASN A 89 -1.86 -13.57 -11.50
N SER A 90 -2.24 -14.56 -10.69
CA SER A 90 -3.61 -14.86 -10.32
C SER A 90 -3.82 -14.57 -8.83
N VAL A 91 -4.99 -14.07 -8.48
CA VAL A 91 -5.38 -13.79 -7.09
C VAL A 91 -6.76 -14.39 -6.84
N ARG A 92 -6.86 -15.17 -5.76
CA ARG A 92 -8.12 -15.65 -5.21
C ARG A 92 -8.33 -15.06 -3.82
N LEU A 93 -9.46 -14.41 -3.62
CA LEU A 93 -9.88 -13.93 -2.30
C LEU A 93 -10.38 -15.09 -1.44
N LEU A 94 -9.97 -15.11 -0.18
CA LEU A 94 -10.40 -16.08 0.83
C LEU A 94 -11.04 -15.30 1.97
N LYS A 95 -12.36 -15.27 1.97
CA LYS A 95 -13.19 -14.32 2.72
C LYS A 95 -13.55 -14.81 4.13
N SER A 96 -13.17 -16.04 4.45
CA SER A 96 -13.42 -16.67 5.76
C SER A 96 -12.28 -17.61 6.16
N GLY A 97 -12.25 -18.00 7.44
CA GLY A 97 -11.32 -19.01 7.91
C GLY A 97 -11.55 -20.36 7.24
N GLU A 98 -12.82 -20.72 6.99
CA GLU A 98 -13.17 -21.96 6.28
C GLU A 98 -12.54 -22.01 4.89
N GLU A 99 -12.82 -21.01 4.05
CA GLU A 99 -12.25 -20.90 2.70
C GLU A 99 -10.72 -20.93 2.73
N LYS A 100 -10.10 -20.18 3.66
CA LYS A 100 -8.64 -20.12 3.77
C LYS A 100 -8.03 -21.45 4.13
N PHE A 101 -8.58 -22.16 5.15
CA PHE A 101 -7.96 -23.40 5.61
C PHE A 101 -8.24 -24.56 4.66
N GLU A 102 -9.42 -24.63 4.03
CA GLU A 102 -9.71 -25.62 2.99
C GLU A 102 -8.77 -25.47 1.80
N ASP A 103 -8.66 -24.27 1.24
CA ASP A 103 -7.80 -24.00 0.08
C ASP A 103 -6.32 -24.25 0.42
N MET A 104 -5.84 -23.73 1.56
CA MET A 104 -4.44 -23.88 1.97
C MET A 104 -4.08 -25.35 2.26
N PHE A 105 -4.96 -26.12 2.90
CA PHE A 105 -4.70 -27.53 3.19
C PHE A 105 -4.68 -28.37 1.92
N ALA A 106 -5.59 -28.09 0.98
CA ALA A 106 -5.57 -28.74 -0.34
C ALA A 106 -4.28 -28.44 -1.10
N ALA A 107 -3.79 -27.20 -1.06
CA ALA A 107 -2.53 -26.83 -1.69
C ALA A 107 -1.31 -27.48 -0.99
N ILE A 108 -1.28 -27.51 0.34
CA ILE A 108 -0.23 -28.19 1.11
C ILE A 108 -0.18 -29.69 0.77
N GLN A 109 -1.34 -30.34 0.60
CA GLN A 109 -1.42 -31.75 0.24
C GLN A 109 -0.76 -32.07 -1.10
N GLN A 110 -0.75 -31.10 -2.03
CA GLN A 110 -0.12 -31.22 -3.34
C GLN A 110 1.36 -30.79 -3.37
N ALA A 111 1.94 -30.39 -2.24
CA ALA A 111 3.34 -29.99 -2.16
C ALA A 111 4.29 -31.15 -2.48
N HIS A 112 5.35 -30.88 -3.26
CA HIS A 112 6.35 -31.88 -3.66
C HIS A 112 7.77 -31.58 -3.16
N HIS A 113 8.10 -30.31 -2.91
CA HIS A 113 9.46 -29.90 -2.62
C HIS A 113 9.60 -29.23 -1.25
N TYR A 114 8.85 -28.16 -1.01
CA TYR A 114 8.93 -27.45 0.26
C TYR A 114 7.65 -26.68 0.63
N ILE A 115 7.48 -26.49 1.93
CA ILE A 115 6.42 -25.70 2.51
C ILE A 115 7.04 -24.75 3.52
N HIS A 116 6.87 -23.45 3.32
CA HIS A 116 7.34 -22.39 4.22
C HIS A 116 6.15 -21.67 4.84
N LEU A 117 6.19 -21.50 6.18
CA LEU A 117 5.11 -20.86 6.94
C LEU A 117 5.72 -19.80 7.87
N GLU A 118 5.25 -18.57 7.77
CA GLU A 118 5.58 -17.45 8.65
C GLU A 118 4.28 -16.87 9.22
N TYR A 119 4.14 -16.88 10.55
CA TYR A 119 2.93 -16.39 11.21
C TYR A 119 3.26 -15.58 12.46
N PHE A 120 2.37 -14.67 12.85
CA PHE A 120 2.48 -14.04 14.16
C PHE A 120 2.26 -15.04 15.29
N ASN A 121 1.28 -15.95 15.14
CA ASN A 121 1.11 -17.06 16.06
C ASN A 121 0.49 -18.28 15.38
N PHE A 122 0.81 -19.45 15.97
CA PHE A 122 0.03 -20.68 15.84
C PHE A 122 -0.66 -20.93 17.18
N ARG A 123 -1.99 -20.99 17.18
CA ARG A 123 -2.72 -21.35 18.38
C ARG A 123 -2.73 -22.86 18.55
N ASN A 124 -2.51 -23.35 19.78
CA ASN A 124 -2.56 -24.79 20.07
C ASN A 124 -4.03 -25.26 20.18
N ASP A 125 -4.69 -25.40 19.06
CA ASP A 125 -6.11 -25.73 18.90
C ASP A 125 -6.35 -26.76 17.78
N SER A 126 -7.60 -26.97 17.40
CA SER A 126 -8.00 -27.98 16.44
C SER A 126 -7.44 -27.75 15.05
N ILE A 127 -7.55 -26.53 14.53
CA ILE A 127 -7.09 -26.23 13.17
C ILE A 127 -5.56 -26.29 13.05
N ALA A 128 -4.83 -25.82 14.09
CA ALA A 128 -3.38 -25.96 14.12
C ALA A 128 -2.95 -27.44 14.22
N SER A 129 -3.68 -28.24 14.99
CA SER A 129 -3.41 -29.68 15.08
C SER A 129 -3.60 -30.39 13.73
N LYS A 130 -4.66 -30.05 12.99
CA LYS A 130 -4.88 -30.57 11.62
C LYS A 130 -3.76 -30.14 10.68
N LEU A 131 -3.36 -28.86 10.74
CA LEU A 131 -2.24 -28.33 9.94
C LEU A 131 -0.95 -29.12 10.25
N PHE A 132 -0.57 -29.24 11.51
CA PHE A 132 0.67 -29.94 11.88
C PHE A 132 0.65 -31.42 11.54
N ALA A 133 -0.50 -32.11 11.61
CA ALA A 133 -0.64 -33.48 11.14
C ALA A 133 -0.39 -33.60 9.63
N LEU A 134 -0.94 -32.68 8.84
CA LEU A 134 -0.70 -32.61 7.39
C LEU A 134 0.76 -32.28 7.06
N LEU A 135 1.37 -31.33 7.76
CA LEU A 135 2.79 -30.97 7.59
C LEU A 135 3.71 -32.17 7.95
N LYS A 136 3.37 -32.93 9.00
CA LYS A 136 4.08 -34.17 9.33
C LYS A 136 3.99 -35.18 8.20
N GLN A 137 2.79 -35.44 7.68
CA GLN A 137 2.61 -36.33 6.52
C GLN A 137 3.52 -35.89 5.35
N LYS A 138 3.54 -34.61 5.01
CA LYS A 138 4.39 -34.07 3.93
C LYS A 138 5.88 -34.24 4.24
N ALA A 139 6.30 -34.01 5.48
CA ALA A 139 7.68 -34.28 5.91
C ALA A 139 8.07 -35.75 5.78
N ASP A 140 7.17 -36.68 6.14
CA ASP A 140 7.36 -38.13 5.95
C ASP A 140 7.49 -38.50 4.44
N GLU A 141 6.84 -37.75 3.56
CA GLU A 141 6.95 -37.86 2.09
C GLU A 141 8.24 -37.24 1.52
N GLY A 142 9.09 -36.63 2.37
CA GLY A 142 10.34 -35.97 1.98
C GLY A 142 10.25 -34.50 1.62
N VAL A 143 9.07 -33.89 1.80
CA VAL A 143 8.89 -32.44 1.58
C VAL A 143 9.58 -31.66 2.71
N LYS A 144 10.36 -30.65 2.37
CA LYS A 144 11.04 -29.78 3.34
C LYS A 144 10.04 -28.81 3.99
N VAL A 145 9.78 -28.96 5.27
CA VAL A 145 8.82 -28.13 6.00
C VAL A 145 9.53 -27.19 6.95
N ARG A 146 9.39 -25.88 6.73
CA ARG A 146 9.92 -24.82 7.60
C ARG A 146 8.79 -23.94 8.10
N ALA A 147 8.71 -23.74 9.40
CA ALA A 147 7.71 -22.89 10.03
C ALA A 147 8.36 -21.93 11.04
N MET A 148 7.95 -20.69 11.03
CA MET A 148 8.36 -19.72 12.03
C MET A 148 7.18 -18.91 12.56
N PHE A 149 7.30 -18.43 13.80
CA PHE A 149 6.30 -17.58 14.42
C PHE A 149 6.91 -16.64 15.45
N ASP A 150 6.27 -15.51 15.66
CA ASP A 150 6.72 -14.51 16.61
C ASP A 150 6.58 -14.99 18.06
N ALA A 151 7.63 -14.84 18.86
CA ALA A 151 7.64 -15.30 20.24
C ALA A 151 6.62 -14.56 21.13
N PHE A 152 6.45 -13.24 20.92
CA PHE A 152 5.47 -12.44 21.65
C PHE A 152 4.04 -12.77 21.18
N GLY A 153 3.84 -12.94 19.87
CA GLY A 153 2.56 -13.38 19.31
C GLY A 153 2.10 -14.71 19.89
N ASN A 154 3.03 -15.64 20.06
CA ASN A 154 2.74 -16.91 20.72
C ASN A 154 2.45 -16.73 22.23
N TRP A 155 3.22 -15.89 22.93
CA TRP A 155 3.04 -15.67 24.35
C TRP A 155 1.71 -14.96 24.68
N SER A 156 1.32 -13.99 23.86
CA SER A 156 0.09 -13.20 24.06
C SER A 156 -1.20 -14.00 23.80
N ASN A 157 -1.09 -15.17 23.22
CA ASN A 157 -2.21 -16.02 22.86
C ASN A 157 -2.59 -16.94 24.06
N ASN A 158 -3.88 -17.13 24.28
CA ASN A 158 -4.39 -17.92 25.42
C ASN A 158 -4.19 -19.43 25.29
N ARG A 159 -3.75 -19.94 24.13
CA ARG A 159 -3.38 -21.35 23.87
C ARG A 159 -2.02 -21.42 23.16
N PRO A 160 -0.91 -21.01 23.82
CA PRO A 160 0.39 -20.95 23.15
C PRO A 160 0.99 -22.34 22.88
N LEU A 161 1.77 -22.44 21.80
CA LEU A 161 2.66 -23.58 21.60
C LEU A 161 3.78 -23.53 22.65
N LYS A 162 3.84 -24.56 23.52
CA LYS A 162 4.89 -24.71 24.55
C LYS A 162 6.12 -25.39 23.95
N ASN A 163 7.27 -25.26 24.62
CA ASN A 163 8.52 -25.89 24.15
C ASN A 163 8.41 -27.41 23.95
N LYS A 164 7.58 -28.08 24.74
CA LYS A 164 7.32 -29.54 24.55
C LYS A 164 6.66 -29.83 23.18
N HIS A 165 5.73 -28.99 22.74
CA HIS A 165 5.07 -29.12 21.44
C HIS A 165 6.07 -28.86 20.30
N LEU A 166 6.92 -27.86 20.42
CA LEU A 166 7.96 -27.56 19.42
C LEU A 166 8.98 -28.69 19.30
N LYS A 167 9.39 -29.29 20.44
CA LYS A 167 10.30 -30.41 20.44
C LYS A 167 9.67 -31.64 19.74
N GLU A 168 8.37 -31.85 19.91
CA GLU A 168 7.63 -32.92 19.25
C GLU A 168 7.54 -32.68 17.74
N LEU A 169 7.16 -31.47 17.29
CA LEU A 169 7.05 -31.12 15.88
C LEU A 169 8.40 -31.30 15.17
N ARG A 170 9.50 -30.90 15.81
CA ARG A 170 10.86 -31.09 15.26
C ARG A 170 11.22 -32.56 15.11
N ARG A 171 10.81 -33.41 16.04
CA ARG A 171 10.99 -34.90 15.92
C ARG A 171 10.17 -35.48 14.76
N GLN A 172 9.10 -34.82 14.39
CA GLN A 172 8.24 -35.16 13.25
C GLN A 172 8.71 -34.60 11.92
N GLY A 173 9.94 -34.04 11.84
CA GLY A 173 10.51 -33.52 10.61
C GLY A 173 10.09 -32.08 10.25
N ILE A 174 9.37 -31.40 11.13
CA ILE A 174 8.97 -30.00 10.91
C ILE A 174 10.02 -29.08 11.55
N GLU A 175 10.76 -28.32 10.74
CA GLU A 175 11.69 -27.30 11.22
C GLU A 175 10.89 -26.10 11.71
N ILE A 176 10.59 -26.03 13.01
CA ILE A 176 9.80 -24.95 13.60
C ILE A 176 10.62 -24.14 14.58
N ILE A 177 10.61 -22.80 14.41
CA ILE A 177 11.37 -21.87 15.25
C ILE A 177 10.48 -20.76 15.81
N LYS A 178 10.92 -20.21 16.94
CA LYS A 178 10.38 -18.96 17.51
C LYS A 178 11.27 -17.80 17.06
N TYR A 179 10.70 -16.85 16.35
CA TYR A 179 11.40 -15.63 16.01
C TYR A 179 11.46 -14.70 17.23
N ASP A 180 12.65 -14.15 17.47
CA ASP A 180 12.97 -13.11 18.46
C ASP A 180 12.36 -13.38 19.86
N PRO A 181 12.82 -14.43 20.57
CA PRO A 181 12.40 -14.69 21.94
C PRO A 181 12.84 -13.55 22.86
N ILE A 182 11.93 -13.13 23.75
CA ILE A 182 12.23 -12.10 24.75
C ILE A 182 13.04 -12.76 25.89
N ASN A 183 14.35 -12.46 25.97
CA ASN A 183 15.25 -12.96 26.99
C ASN A 183 15.73 -11.80 27.87
N PHE A 184 15.29 -11.79 29.15
CA PHE A 184 15.75 -10.79 30.11
C PHE A 184 17.25 -10.99 30.42
N PRO A 185 18.09 -9.94 30.52
CA PRO A 185 17.77 -8.50 30.43
C PRO A 185 17.75 -7.94 29.00
N TYR A 186 18.01 -8.76 28.00
CA TYR A 186 18.03 -8.37 26.59
C TYR A 186 16.62 -8.29 26.05
N ILE A 187 15.95 -7.15 26.34
CA ILE A 187 14.61 -6.90 25.82
C ILE A 187 14.59 -6.38 24.39
N GLY A 188 15.76 -6.30 23.76
CA GLY A 188 16.02 -6.04 22.33
C GLY A 188 14.91 -5.31 21.59
N ASP A 189 14.45 -5.94 20.54
CA ASP A 189 13.42 -5.42 19.67
C ASP A 189 11.99 -5.76 20.13
N VAL A 190 11.69 -5.66 21.45
CA VAL A 190 10.36 -5.97 22.00
C VAL A 190 9.22 -5.29 21.23
N LEU A 191 9.49 -4.13 20.64
CA LEU A 191 8.53 -3.38 19.85
C LEU A 191 8.46 -3.86 18.38
N CYS A 192 9.48 -4.53 17.86
CA CYS A 192 9.57 -4.91 16.44
C CYS A 192 9.16 -6.38 16.26
N ARG A 193 7.88 -6.65 16.27
CA ARG A 193 7.33 -8.00 16.15
C ARG A 193 7.07 -8.40 14.71
N ASP A 194 7.19 -9.69 14.43
CA ASP A 194 6.83 -10.22 13.12
C ASP A 194 5.33 -10.47 13.05
N HIS A 195 4.63 -9.54 12.40
CA HIS A 195 3.18 -9.61 12.26
C HIS A 195 2.74 -10.08 10.86
N ARG A 196 3.67 -10.55 10.03
CA ARG A 196 3.35 -11.12 8.72
C ARG A 196 2.61 -12.45 8.83
N LYS A 197 1.91 -12.83 7.79
CA LYS A 197 1.31 -14.13 7.58
C LYS A 197 1.63 -14.52 6.15
N ILE A 198 2.56 -15.43 5.99
CA ILE A 198 3.04 -15.90 4.69
C ILE A 198 3.06 -17.41 4.69
N VAL A 199 2.52 -18.00 3.64
CA VAL A 199 2.76 -19.41 3.30
C VAL A 199 3.26 -19.45 1.87
N VAL A 200 4.31 -20.21 1.60
CA VAL A 200 4.79 -20.47 0.24
C VAL A 200 4.94 -21.98 0.06
N ILE A 201 4.38 -22.50 -1.02
CA ILE A 201 4.37 -23.90 -1.37
C ILE A 201 5.06 -24.06 -2.73
N ASP A 202 6.17 -24.79 -2.75
CA ASP A 202 6.97 -25.12 -3.94
C ASP A 202 7.36 -23.91 -4.81
N GLY A 203 7.32 -22.67 -4.26
CA GLY A 203 7.53 -21.45 -5.02
C GLY A 203 6.47 -21.14 -6.07
N GLN A 204 5.36 -21.87 -6.08
CA GLN A 204 4.29 -21.75 -7.08
C GLN A 204 3.03 -21.09 -6.52
N ILE A 205 2.73 -21.35 -5.25
CA ILE A 205 1.55 -20.85 -4.56
C ILE A 205 1.99 -20.11 -3.32
N ALA A 206 1.43 -18.93 -3.09
CA ALA A 206 1.63 -18.20 -1.86
C ALA A 206 0.30 -17.74 -1.25
N TYR A 207 0.30 -17.60 0.08
CA TYR A 207 -0.81 -17.03 0.84
C TYR A 207 -0.32 -15.88 1.68
N THR A 208 -1.13 -14.81 1.76
CA THR A 208 -0.92 -13.70 2.69
C THR A 208 -2.25 -13.03 3.05
N GLY A 209 -2.27 -12.25 4.13
CA GLY A 209 -3.48 -11.56 4.60
C GLY A 209 -3.52 -11.34 6.11
N GLY A 210 -4.73 -11.24 6.67
CA GLY A 210 -4.93 -10.93 8.09
C GLY A 210 -4.92 -12.14 9.03
N MET A 211 -5.24 -13.34 8.53
CA MET A 211 -5.54 -14.54 9.36
C MET A 211 -4.29 -15.27 9.86
N ASN A 212 -4.21 -15.51 11.16
CA ASN A 212 -3.28 -16.49 11.74
C ASN A 212 -3.83 -17.93 11.60
N VAL A 213 -3.26 -18.87 12.35
CA VAL A 213 -3.75 -20.27 12.45
C VAL A 213 -4.43 -20.45 13.79
N ALA A 214 -5.78 -20.39 13.78
CA ALA A 214 -6.60 -20.53 14.99
C ALA A 214 -8.05 -20.87 14.64
N ASP A 215 -8.71 -21.65 15.52
CA ASP A 215 -10.12 -22.07 15.37
C ASP A 215 -11.08 -20.89 15.28
N TYR A 216 -10.80 -19.76 15.96
CA TYR A 216 -11.71 -18.62 16.01
C TYR A 216 -11.92 -17.90 14.67
N TYR A 217 -11.08 -18.15 13.65
CA TYR A 217 -11.34 -17.67 12.29
C TYR A 217 -12.52 -18.38 11.63
N ILE A 218 -12.90 -19.56 12.16
CA ILE A 218 -14.06 -20.36 11.72
C ILE A 218 -15.21 -20.20 12.70
N GLU A 219 -14.95 -20.41 13.99
CA GLU A 219 -15.99 -20.51 15.02
C GLU A 219 -16.36 -19.15 15.66
N GLY A 220 -15.53 -18.13 15.45
CA GLY A 220 -15.65 -16.86 16.18
C GLY A 220 -15.17 -16.97 17.63
N LEU A 221 -15.47 -15.92 18.41
CA LEU A 221 -15.21 -15.88 19.86
C LEU A 221 -16.48 -15.44 20.59
N PRO A 222 -16.78 -15.99 21.78
CA PRO A 222 -17.97 -15.60 22.55
C PRO A 222 -18.06 -14.09 22.83
N GLU A 223 -16.92 -13.43 23.04
CA GLU A 223 -16.85 -12.02 23.44
C GLU A 223 -17.16 -11.06 22.28
N VAL A 224 -16.84 -11.45 21.05
CA VAL A 224 -16.97 -10.60 19.86
C VAL A 224 -17.94 -11.14 18.81
N GLY A 225 -18.29 -12.42 18.88
CA GLY A 225 -19.14 -13.12 17.90
C GLY A 225 -18.36 -13.67 16.71
N PRO A 226 -19.00 -13.78 15.53
CA PRO A 226 -18.35 -14.22 14.30
C PRO A 226 -17.09 -13.38 14.01
N TRP A 227 -16.05 -14.08 13.49
CA TRP A 227 -14.78 -13.45 13.14
C TRP A 227 -14.64 -13.38 11.62
N ARG A 228 -14.66 -12.17 11.06
CA ARG A 228 -14.41 -11.92 9.64
C ARG A 228 -12.98 -11.45 9.44
N ASP A 229 -12.27 -12.05 8.51
CA ASP A 229 -10.96 -11.59 8.09
C ASP A 229 -10.75 -11.90 6.59
N MET A 230 -9.72 -11.33 5.99
CA MET A 230 -9.36 -11.51 4.60
C MET A 230 -7.99 -12.14 4.45
N HIS A 231 -7.91 -13.14 3.57
CA HIS A 231 -6.67 -13.72 3.10
C HIS A 231 -6.70 -13.82 1.58
N ILE A 232 -5.56 -13.98 0.95
CA ILE A 232 -5.47 -14.20 -0.50
C ILE A 232 -4.52 -15.36 -0.79
N ARG A 233 -4.88 -16.12 -1.82
CA ARG A 233 -3.98 -17.01 -2.53
C ARG A 233 -3.44 -16.27 -3.76
N ILE A 234 -2.14 -16.37 -3.99
CA ILE A 234 -1.43 -15.79 -5.13
C ILE A 234 -0.70 -16.90 -5.86
N GLU A 235 -0.80 -16.91 -7.18
CA GLU A 235 0.02 -17.70 -8.08
C GLU A 235 0.66 -16.78 -9.12
N GLY A 236 1.84 -17.16 -9.62
CA GLY A 236 2.58 -16.34 -10.59
C GLY A 236 3.80 -15.61 -9.98
N PRO A 237 4.37 -14.64 -10.72
CA PRO A 237 5.65 -14.05 -10.38
C PRO A 237 5.76 -13.35 -9.00
N ALA A 238 4.63 -12.91 -8.42
CA ALA A 238 4.62 -12.29 -7.09
C ALA A 238 4.91 -13.27 -5.94
N VAL A 239 4.77 -14.58 -6.17
CA VAL A 239 5.12 -15.62 -5.18
C VAL A 239 6.58 -15.52 -4.78
N ASP A 240 7.47 -15.20 -5.72
CA ASP A 240 8.89 -15.02 -5.48
C ASP A 240 9.20 -13.90 -4.47
N ASP A 241 8.40 -12.82 -4.47
CA ASP A 241 8.60 -11.74 -3.49
C ASP A 241 8.28 -12.20 -2.06
N LEU A 242 7.19 -12.96 -1.88
CA LEU A 242 6.82 -13.54 -0.58
C LEU A 242 7.84 -14.60 -0.14
N GLN A 243 8.35 -15.41 -1.06
CA GLN A 243 9.42 -16.37 -0.81
C GLN A 243 10.69 -15.68 -0.30
N ARG A 244 11.11 -14.57 -0.95
CA ARG A 244 12.28 -13.77 -0.54
C ARG A 244 12.12 -13.19 0.87
N ILE A 245 10.91 -12.74 1.20
CA ILE A 245 10.61 -12.22 2.54
C ILE A 245 10.81 -13.31 3.58
N PHE A 246 10.19 -14.48 3.38
CA PHE A 246 10.33 -15.62 4.29
C PHE A 246 11.81 -16.03 4.47
N LEU A 247 12.54 -16.24 3.38
CA LEU A 247 13.94 -16.68 3.44
C LEU A 247 14.83 -15.66 4.16
N THR A 248 14.63 -14.37 3.90
CA THR A 248 15.39 -13.31 4.60
C THR A 248 15.16 -13.34 6.12
N MET A 249 13.91 -13.64 6.54
CA MET A 249 13.58 -13.77 7.96
C MET A 249 14.12 -15.07 8.56
N TRP A 250 14.06 -16.16 7.81
CA TRP A 250 14.59 -17.46 8.23
C TRP A 250 16.11 -17.41 8.40
N GLU A 251 16.87 -16.90 7.40
CA GLU A 251 18.32 -16.64 7.48
C GLU A 251 18.66 -15.83 8.74
N LYS A 252 17.94 -14.72 8.97
CA LYS A 252 18.15 -13.88 10.16
C LYS A 252 17.93 -14.64 11.49
N ALA A 253 17.02 -15.59 11.50
CA ALA A 253 16.62 -16.33 12.71
C ALA A 253 17.47 -17.58 12.98
N THR A 254 18.14 -18.14 11.97
CA THR A 254 18.83 -19.45 12.06
C THR A 254 20.31 -19.38 11.70
N ASP A 255 20.77 -18.28 11.12
CA ASP A 255 22.11 -18.13 10.51
C ASP A 255 22.38 -19.12 9.33
N GLU A 256 21.30 -19.78 8.80
CA GLU A 256 21.40 -20.60 7.59
C GLU A 256 21.68 -19.70 6.37
N ASP A 257 22.57 -20.14 5.47
CA ASP A 257 22.86 -19.46 4.21
C ASP A 257 22.27 -20.22 3.02
N PHE A 258 21.28 -19.62 2.35
CA PHE A 258 20.65 -20.18 1.16
C PHE A 258 21.31 -19.77 -0.16
N THR A 259 22.51 -19.13 -0.12
CA THR A 259 23.21 -18.68 -1.33
C THR A 259 23.57 -19.80 -2.30
N THR A 260 23.72 -21.02 -1.79
CA THR A 260 24.16 -22.20 -2.55
C THR A 260 23.03 -23.08 -3.04
N ASP A 261 21.80 -22.89 -2.52
CA ASP A 261 20.65 -23.69 -2.91
C ASP A 261 19.96 -23.07 -4.14
N THR A 262 20.40 -23.51 -5.33
CA THR A 262 19.92 -23.00 -6.60
C THR A 262 18.58 -23.59 -7.04
N LEU A 263 18.16 -24.71 -6.41
CA LEU A 263 16.98 -25.46 -6.83
C LEU A 263 15.69 -24.85 -6.26
N PHE A 264 15.74 -24.35 -5.02
CA PHE A 264 14.58 -23.91 -4.27
C PHE A 264 14.57 -22.40 -3.99
N TYR A 265 15.70 -21.73 -4.18
CA TYR A 265 15.87 -20.36 -3.73
C TYR A 265 16.47 -19.47 -4.82
N PRO A 266 15.59 -18.87 -5.63
CA PRO A 266 15.99 -18.04 -6.77
C PRO A 266 16.72 -16.76 -6.39
N ILE A 267 16.74 -16.44 -5.12
CA ILE A 267 17.07 -15.11 -4.61
C ILE A 267 18.47 -14.66 -4.96
N LYS A 268 19.41 -15.58 -5.10
CA LYS A 268 20.83 -15.21 -5.19
C LYS A 268 21.49 -15.58 -6.53
N ASN A 269 20.81 -16.29 -7.42
CA ASN A 269 21.34 -16.63 -8.73
C ASN A 269 20.51 -16.04 -9.86
N ALA A 270 20.97 -14.94 -10.41
CA ALA A 270 20.32 -14.27 -11.55
C ALA A 270 20.42 -15.07 -12.87
N ALA A 271 21.23 -16.11 -12.94
CA ALA A 271 21.43 -16.92 -14.13
C ALA A 271 20.73 -18.28 -13.97
N GLY A 272 19.52 -18.42 -14.50
CA GLY A 272 18.85 -19.71 -14.67
C GLY A 272 17.63 -19.99 -13.80
N TYR A 273 17.23 -19.08 -12.93
CA TYR A 273 15.98 -19.20 -12.22
C TYR A 273 14.81 -18.73 -13.08
N ASN A 274 13.88 -19.62 -13.33
CA ASN A 274 12.62 -19.27 -13.96
C ASN A 274 11.65 -18.79 -12.89
N LEU A 275 11.26 -17.52 -12.94
CA LEU A 275 10.12 -17.03 -12.18
C LEU A 275 8.91 -17.94 -12.42
N PRO A 276 8.01 -18.09 -11.43
CA PRO A 276 6.74 -18.76 -11.67
C PRO A 276 6.09 -18.21 -12.95
N PRO A 277 5.53 -19.08 -13.80
CA PRO A 277 4.96 -18.64 -15.07
C PRO A 277 3.81 -17.67 -14.84
N ALA A 278 3.53 -16.86 -15.85
CA ALA A 278 2.33 -16.05 -15.86
C ALA A 278 1.08 -16.96 -15.90
N ILE A 279 0.14 -16.70 -14.99
CA ILE A 279 -1.08 -17.50 -14.84
C ILE A 279 -2.31 -16.75 -15.33
N ASP A 280 -2.39 -15.43 -15.03
CA ASP A 280 -3.51 -14.54 -15.39
C ASP A 280 -2.94 -13.14 -15.67
N SER A 281 -3.79 -12.14 -15.71
CA SER A 281 -3.43 -10.74 -16.04
C SER A 281 -3.17 -9.84 -14.82
N VAL A 282 -3.31 -10.34 -13.59
CA VAL A 282 -3.25 -9.52 -12.39
C VAL A 282 -1.84 -8.95 -12.17
N THR A 283 -1.79 -7.64 -11.94
CA THR A 283 -0.56 -6.91 -11.58
C THR A 283 -0.49 -6.72 -10.07
N ILE A 284 0.67 -7.06 -9.47
CA ILE A 284 0.85 -7.01 -8.01
C ILE A 284 2.17 -6.33 -7.65
N GLY A 285 2.14 -5.51 -6.60
CA GLY A 285 3.32 -5.04 -5.88
C GLY A 285 3.28 -5.54 -4.43
N ILE A 286 4.25 -6.35 -4.02
CA ILE A 286 4.38 -6.79 -2.64
C ILE A 286 5.16 -5.73 -1.85
N VAL A 287 4.49 -5.09 -0.91
CA VAL A 287 5.10 -4.10 -0.03
C VAL A 287 5.47 -4.77 1.29
N ASP A 288 6.76 -4.95 1.49
CA ASP A 288 7.34 -5.48 2.72
C ASP A 288 7.83 -4.33 3.62
N ARG A 289 7.32 -4.27 4.84
CA ARG A 289 7.82 -3.34 5.83
C ARG A 289 8.84 -4.00 6.74
N VAL A 290 10.09 -3.57 6.61
CA VAL A 290 11.19 -3.97 7.48
C VAL A 290 11.57 -2.81 8.38
N PRO A 291 11.45 -2.93 9.73
CA PRO A 291 11.67 -1.84 10.68
C PRO A 291 12.98 -1.08 10.50
N TYR A 292 14.06 -1.77 10.14
CA TYR A 292 15.40 -1.20 10.06
C TYR A 292 15.81 -0.76 8.65
N LYS A 293 15.27 -1.42 7.60
CA LYS A 293 15.65 -1.15 6.21
C LYS A 293 14.75 -0.10 5.56
N GLN A 294 13.43 -0.29 5.68
CA GLN A 294 12.43 0.57 5.05
C GLN A 294 11.30 0.95 6.03
N PRO A 295 11.64 1.63 7.14
CA PRO A 295 10.69 1.83 8.26
C PRO A 295 9.48 2.70 7.90
N LYS A 296 9.53 3.41 6.76
CA LYS A 296 8.46 4.32 6.34
C LYS A 296 7.63 3.79 5.18
N LEU A 297 8.08 2.73 4.48
CA LEU A 297 7.52 2.32 3.20
C LEU A 297 6.01 2.08 3.27
N MET A 298 5.55 1.19 4.14
CA MET A 298 4.13 0.86 4.27
C MET A 298 3.26 2.09 4.56
N ARG A 299 3.70 2.92 5.50
CA ARG A 299 3.00 4.17 5.85
C ARG A 299 2.96 5.17 4.71
N GLU A 300 4.02 5.22 3.89
CA GLU A 300 4.08 6.08 2.71
C GLU A 300 3.22 5.53 1.59
N ALA A 301 3.20 4.21 1.38
CA ALA A 301 2.34 3.55 0.41
C ALA A 301 0.85 3.82 0.70
N TYR A 302 0.38 3.57 1.92
CA TYR A 302 -1.00 3.92 2.30
C TYR A 302 -1.32 5.40 2.10
N ALA A 303 -0.42 6.30 2.54
CA ALA A 303 -0.66 7.72 2.42
C ALA A 303 -0.70 8.19 0.95
N GLN A 304 0.15 7.63 0.10
CA GLN A 304 0.20 7.97 -1.32
C GLN A 304 -1.03 7.43 -2.05
N ALA A 305 -1.38 6.15 -1.87
CA ALA A 305 -2.59 5.56 -2.43
C ALA A 305 -3.85 6.40 -2.12
N ILE A 306 -3.99 6.81 -0.86
CA ILE A 306 -5.10 7.68 -0.42
C ILE A 306 -5.04 9.08 -1.09
N LEU A 307 -3.85 9.65 -1.29
CA LEU A 307 -3.70 10.99 -1.91
C LEU A 307 -3.92 10.97 -3.42
N ASP A 308 -3.66 9.83 -4.07
CA ASP A 308 -3.85 9.63 -5.51
C ASP A 308 -5.30 9.29 -5.87
N ALA A 309 -6.11 8.87 -4.89
CA ALA A 309 -7.54 8.61 -5.08
C ALA A 309 -8.27 9.82 -5.67
N LYS A 310 -9.15 9.57 -6.66
CA LYS A 310 -9.91 10.59 -7.38
C LYS A 310 -11.39 10.57 -7.04
N GLU A 311 -11.95 9.37 -6.81
CA GLU A 311 -13.39 9.15 -6.71
C GLU A 311 -13.78 8.56 -5.36
N LYS A 312 -13.18 7.43 -4.97
CA LYS A 312 -13.67 6.64 -3.84
C LYS A 312 -12.55 5.92 -3.09
N ILE A 313 -12.67 5.86 -1.78
CA ILE A 313 -11.85 5.05 -0.88
C ILE A 313 -12.76 4.24 0.01
N GLU A 314 -12.67 2.93 -0.02
CA GLU A 314 -13.32 2.01 0.91
C GLU A 314 -12.25 1.32 1.73
N LEU A 315 -12.40 1.33 3.06
CA LEU A 315 -11.38 0.85 3.98
C LEU A 315 -11.99 0.07 5.14
N ILE A 316 -11.46 -1.13 5.40
CA ILE A 316 -11.77 -1.92 6.61
C ILE A 316 -10.47 -2.13 7.40
N ASN A 317 -10.51 -1.82 8.68
CA ASN A 317 -9.37 -2.07 9.56
C ASN A 317 -9.83 -2.21 11.02
N PRO A 318 -9.42 -3.29 11.76
CA PRO A 318 -9.89 -3.55 13.13
C PRO A 318 -9.38 -2.53 14.15
N TYR A 319 -8.14 -2.06 13.97
CA TYR A 319 -7.47 -1.15 14.90
C TYR A 319 -7.16 0.17 14.20
N PHE A 320 -8.23 0.94 13.93
CA PHE A 320 -8.16 2.15 13.13
C PHE A 320 -7.67 3.35 13.95
N ILE A 321 -6.37 3.38 14.24
CA ILE A 321 -5.68 4.47 14.93
C ILE A 321 -4.48 4.92 14.07
N PRO A 322 -4.71 5.37 12.82
CA PRO A 322 -3.66 5.63 11.84
C PRO A 322 -2.70 6.73 12.30
N THR A 323 -1.45 6.61 11.85
CA THR A 323 -0.42 7.63 12.06
C THR A 323 -0.86 8.98 11.51
N ARG A 324 -0.26 10.07 12.00
CA ARG A 324 -0.58 11.44 11.55
C ARG A 324 -0.49 11.60 10.01
N LYS A 325 0.45 10.89 9.34
CA LYS A 325 0.60 10.97 7.88
C LYS A 325 -0.61 10.40 7.16
N VAL A 326 -1.03 9.18 7.50
CA VAL A 326 -2.20 8.51 6.90
C VAL A 326 -3.50 9.27 7.26
N ARG A 327 -3.65 9.70 8.49
CA ARG A 327 -4.82 10.50 8.95
C ARG A 327 -4.96 11.81 8.18
N ARG A 328 -3.83 12.50 7.91
CA ARG A 328 -3.83 13.72 7.08
C ARG A 328 -4.18 13.43 5.63
N ALA A 329 -3.74 12.32 5.07
CA ALA A 329 -4.09 11.90 3.72
C ALA A 329 -5.59 11.66 3.59
N LEU A 330 -6.20 10.85 4.48
CA LEU A 330 -7.65 10.60 4.51
C LEU A 330 -8.46 11.90 4.66
N LYS A 331 -8.06 12.77 5.59
CA LYS A 331 -8.70 14.08 5.75
C LYS A 331 -8.63 14.91 4.47
N LYS A 332 -7.47 14.92 3.79
CA LYS A 332 -7.28 15.69 2.56
C LYS A 332 -8.10 15.12 1.41
N ALA A 333 -8.18 13.79 1.29
CA ALA A 333 -9.03 13.12 0.30
C ALA A 333 -10.51 13.50 0.48
N ALA A 334 -11.07 13.32 1.68
CA ALA A 334 -12.45 13.70 1.99
C ALA A 334 -12.73 15.19 1.73
N GLN A 335 -11.80 16.08 2.11
CA GLN A 335 -11.95 17.52 1.86
C GLN A 335 -11.87 17.92 0.38
N LYS A 336 -11.29 17.07 -0.47
CA LYS A 336 -11.25 17.25 -1.93
C LYS A 336 -12.48 16.69 -2.65
N GLY A 337 -13.41 16.08 -1.92
CA GLY A 337 -14.63 15.49 -2.47
C GLY A 337 -14.52 14.02 -2.84
N VAL A 338 -13.41 13.34 -2.48
CA VAL A 338 -13.32 11.88 -2.59
C VAL A 338 -14.28 11.24 -1.60
N ASP A 339 -15.08 10.28 -2.04
CA ASP A 339 -15.98 9.51 -1.17
C ASP A 339 -15.15 8.55 -0.29
N VAL A 340 -14.88 8.96 0.95
CA VAL A 340 -14.08 8.20 1.91
C VAL A 340 -15.01 7.43 2.84
N GLN A 341 -15.04 6.11 2.71
CA GLN A 341 -15.85 5.20 3.49
C GLN A 341 -14.95 4.29 4.36
N ILE A 342 -15.19 4.29 5.67
CA ILE A 342 -14.38 3.54 6.63
C ILE A 342 -15.28 2.64 7.47
N MET A 343 -14.99 1.35 7.50
CA MET A 343 -15.70 0.39 8.33
C MET A 343 -14.84 -0.06 9.50
N ILE A 344 -15.41 -0.02 10.69
CA ILE A 344 -14.77 -0.38 11.97
C ILE A 344 -15.74 -1.22 12.77
N SER A 345 -15.28 -2.32 13.37
CA SER A 345 -16.13 -3.15 14.23
C SER A 345 -16.58 -2.43 15.50
N SER A 346 -17.83 -2.63 15.88
CA SER A 346 -18.38 -2.13 17.14
C SER A 346 -17.78 -2.79 18.38
N LYS A 347 -17.33 -4.05 18.23
CA LYS A 347 -16.64 -4.86 19.23
C LYS A 347 -15.18 -5.05 18.84
N GLY A 348 -14.34 -5.41 19.78
CA GLY A 348 -12.92 -5.72 19.56
C GLY A 348 -12.43 -6.73 20.57
N ASP A 349 -11.42 -7.49 20.17
CA ASP A 349 -10.73 -8.49 20.98
C ASP A 349 -9.75 -7.87 22.00
N ILE A 350 -9.33 -6.62 21.75
CA ILE A 350 -8.48 -5.85 22.66
C ILE A 350 -9.32 -4.73 23.31
N PRO A 351 -9.43 -4.70 24.63
CA PRO A 351 -10.11 -3.61 25.34
C PRO A 351 -9.59 -2.24 24.91
N PHE A 352 -10.48 -1.24 24.89
CA PHE A 352 -10.20 0.17 24.57
C PHE A 352 -9.90 0.46 23.08
N THR A 353 -9.48 -0.51 22.26
CA THR A 353 -9.17 -0.25 20.85
C THR A 353 -10.37 0.18 20.02
N PRO A 354 -11.61 -0.34 20.21
CA PRO A 354 -12.77 0.19 19.52
C PRO A 354 -13.04 1.67 19.87
N ASP A 355 -12.93 2.05 21.15
CA ASP A 355 -13.20 3.41 21.56
C ASP A 355 -12.17 4.41 21.03
N ALA A 356 -10.88 4.00 20.95
CA ALA A 356 -9.82 4.77 20.32
C ALA A 356 -10.07 4.92 18.79
N SER A 357 -10.43 3.82 18.11
CA SER A 357 -10.75 3.83 16.68
C SER A 357 -11.92 4.75 16.37
N PHE A 358 -13.01 4.67 17.12
CA PHE A 358 -14.18 5.55 16.93
C PHE A 358 -13.87 7.01 17.24
N HIS A 359 -12.99 7.30 18.23
CA HIS A 359 -12.56 8.66 18.47
C HIS A 359 -11.85 9.28 17.27
N VAL A 360 -10.95 8.52 16.61
CA VAL A 360 -10.24 8.96 15.42
C VAL A 360 -11.19 9.06 14.22
N ALA A 361 -12.06 8.05 14.03
CA ALA A 361 -13.03 8.01 12.94
C ALA A 361 -13.98 9.22 12.98
N ARG A 362 -14.44 9.62 14.18
CA ARG A 362 -15.24 10.84 14.34
C ARG A 362 -14.54 12.10 13.85
N GLN A 363 -13.23 12.19 14.00
CA GLN A 363 -12.49 13.34 13.47
C GLN A 363 -12.49 13.38 11.93
N LEU A 364 -12.51 12.21 11.29
CA LEU A 364 -12.61 12.08 9.83
C LEU A 364 -14.03 12.29 9.35
N MET A 365 -15.05 11.77 10.06
CA MET A 365 -16.48 12.03 9.80
C MET A 365 -16.76 13.54 9.73
N LYS A 366 -16.23 14.32 10.67
CA LYS A 366 -16.32 15.79 10.64
C LYS A 366 -15.62 16.47 9.46
N LYS A 367 -14.90 15.70 8.64
CA LYS A 367 -14.20 16.17 7.44
C LYS A 367 -14.79 15.60 6.15
N GLY A 368 -15.95 14.94 6.24
CA GLY A 368 -16.69 14.42 5.12
C GLY A 368 -16.55 12.92 4.87
N ALA A 369 -15.83 12.17 5.72
CA ALA A 369 -15.78 10.72 5.60
C ALA A 369 -17.04 10.07 6.17
N THR A 370 -17.54 9.01 5.53
CA THR A 370 -18.61 8.15 6.03
C THR A 370 -18.00 7.02 6.87
N ILE A 371 -18.50 6.85 8.09
CA ILE A 371 -18.01 5.83 9.01
C ILE A 371 -19.11 4.79 9.24
N TYR A 372 -18.80 3.53 8.92
CA TYR A 372 -19.66 2.37 9.18
C TYR A 372 -19.16 1.66 10.44
N GLN A 373 -20.08 1.49 11.39
CA GLN A 373 -19.86 0.66 12.58
C GLN A 373 -20.40 -0.74 12.27
N PHE A 374 -19.52 -1.69 12.05
CA PHE A 374 -19.90 -3.07 11.76
C PHE A 374 -20.36 -3.78 13.04
N ASP A 375 -21.59 -4.30 13.02
CA ASP A 375 -22.26 -4.93 14.17
C ASP A 375 -22.36 -6.46 14.02
N GLY A 376 -22.03 -7.02 12.84
CA GLY A 376 -22.12 -8.46 12.51
C GLY A 376 -21.04 -9.35 13.16
N GLY A 377 -20.27 -8.83 14.12
CA GLY A 377 -19.17 -9.55 14.79
C GLY A 377 -17.90 -8.72 14.83
N PHE A 378 -16.75 -9.40 14.76
CA PHE A 378 -15.45 -8.71 14.68
C PHE A 378 -14.86 -8.76 13.28
N HIS A 379 -14.80 -7.62 12.63
CA HIS A 379 -14.21 -7.50 11.29
C HIS A 379 -12.71 -7.21 11.38
N HIS A 380 -11.90 -8.25 11.25
CA HIS A 380 -10.45 -8.17 11.43
C HIS A 380 -9.67 -7.96 10.13
N SER A 381 -10.34 -7.76 8.98
CA SER A 381 -9.68 -7.52 7.68
C SER A 381 -8.88 -6.23 7.66
N LYS A 382 -7.78 -6.25 6.92
CA LYS A 382 -6.92 -5.11 6.65
C LYS A 382 -6.87 -4.89 5.15
N ILE A 383 -7.91 -4.22 4.64
CA ILE A 383 -8.13 -4.00 3.22
C ILE A 383 -8.46 -2.55 2.92
N MET A 384 -8.09 -2.11 1.75
CA MET A 384 -8.46 -0.81 1.20
C MET A 384 -8.64 -0.93 -0.31
N MET A 385 -9.72 -0.38 -0.83
CA MET A 385 -10.03 -0.29 -2.25
C MET A 385 -10.00 1.18 -2.67
N ILE A 386 -9.45 1.47 -3.84
CA ILE A 386 -9.28 2.82 -4.38
C ILE A 386 -9.85 2.88 -5.79
N ASP A 387 -10.83 3.76 -6.00
CA ASP A 387 -11.42 4.12 -7.31
C ASP A 387 -11.89 2.91 -8.13
N GLU A 388 -12.18 1.77 -7.48
CA GLU A 388 -12.46 0.47 -8.12
C GLU A 388 -11.35 -0.05 -9.04
N LYS A 389 -10.15 0.55 -9.00
CA LYS A 389 -9.01 0.25 -9.87
C LYS A 389 -7.98 -0.66 -9.25
N PHE A 390 -7.69 -0.45 -7.97
CA PHE A 390 -6.75 -1.26 -7.22
C PHE A 390 -7.14 -1.40 -5.75
N CYS A 391 -6.61 -2.41 -5.11
CA CYS A 391 -6.85 -2.68 -3.71
C CYS A 391 -5.58 -3.11 -2.99
N THR A 392 -5.64 -3.20 -1.67
CA THR A 392 -4.60 -3.85 -0.87
C THR A 392 -5.20 -4.81 0.14
N VAL A 393 -4.57 -5.98 0.25
CA VAL A 393 -4.85 -7.00 1.25
C VAL A 393 -3.54 -7.39 1.93
N GLY A 394 -3.52 -7.48 3.26
CA GLY A 394 -2.30 -7.86 3.95
C GLY A 394 -2.44 -7.95 5.47
N SER A 395 -1.31 -7.88 6.15
CA SER A 395 -1.23 -8.01 7.60
C SER A 395 -1.34 -6.68 8.35
N THR A 396 -1.18 -5.54 7.65
CA THR A 396 -0.96 -4.23 8.27
C THR A 396 -2.20 -3.63 8.91
N ASN A 397 -2.18 -3.51 10.23
CA ASN A 397 -3.14 -2.67 10.93
C ASN A 397 -2.84 -1.18 10.71
N LEU A 398 -3.87 -0.37 10.56
CA LEU A 398 -3.72 1.07 10.48
C LEU A 398 -3.59 1.69 11.89
N ASN A 399 -2.57 1.25 12.60
CA ASN A 399 -2.16 1.82 13.89
C ASN A 399 -0.66 2.17 13.90
N SER A 400 -0.19 2.81 14.97
CA SER A 400 1.21 3.21 15.05
C SER A 400 2.15 2.03 15.17
N ARG A 401 1.73 0.94 15.80
CA ARG A 401 2.55 -0.25 15.99
C ARG A 401 2.89 -0.86 14.63
N SER A 402 1.90 -1.26 13.85
CA SER A 402 2.09 -1.85 12.51
C SER A 402 2.79 -0.90 11.54
N LEU A 403 2.46 0.40 11.58
CA LEU A 403 3.03 1.37 10.64
C LEU A 403 4.42 1.89 11.02
N ARG A 404 4.97 1.54 12.21
CA ARG A 404 6.26 2.07 12.70
C ARG A 404 7.22 1.03 13.22
N TYR A 405 6.72 -0.07 13.80
CA TYR A 405 7.55 -1.00 14.56
C TYR A 405 7.52 -2.42 14.01
N ASP A 406 6.35 -3.00 13.73
CA ASP A 406 6.24 -4.39 13.34
C ASP A 406 6.73 -4.65 11.92
N PHE A 407 7.17 -5.87 11.63
CA PHE A 407 7.29 -6.37 10.27
C PHE A 407 5.90 -6.64 9.73
N GLU A 408 5.60 -6.16 8.55
CA GLU A 408 4.29 -6.26 7.91
C GLU A 408 4.43 -6.49 6.42
N VAL A 409 3.45 -7.16 5.82
CA VAL A 409 3.39 -7.37 4.38
C VAL A 409 2.00 -7.10 3.84
N ASN A 410 1.93 -6.38 2.73
CA ASN A 410 0.69 -6.16 1.97
C ASN A 410 0.92 -6.41 0.49
N ALA A 411 -0.02 -7.08 -0.14
CA ALA A 411 -0.16 -7.08 -1.59
C ALA A 411 -0.98 -5.84 -2.01
N PHE A 412 -0.43 -5.02 -2.90
CA PHE A 412 -1.17 -4.02 -3.64
C PHE A 412 -1.49 -4.63 -5.01
N ILE A 413 -2.76 -4.79 -5.30
CA ILE A 413 -3.31 -5.55 -6.41
C ILE A 413 -3.98 -4.58 -7.39
N PHE A 414 -3.42 -4.45 -8.56
CA PHE A 414 -3.90 -3.57 -9.63
C PHE A 414 -4.74 -4.39 -10.61
N ASP A 415 -5.95 -4.69 -10.21
CA ASP A 415 -6.94 -5.44 -10.99
C ASP A 415 -8.35 -5.03 -10.59
N HIS A 416 -9.14 -4.61 -11.59
CA HIS A 416 -10.52 -4.15 -11.37
C HIS A 416 -11.44 -5.27 -10.85
N ARG A 417 -11.28 -6.52 -11.32
CA ARG A 417 -12.13 -7.65 -10.93
C ARG A 417 -11.95 -7.97 -9.45
N VAL A 418 -10.68 -8.07 -9.00
CA VAL A 418 -10.36 -8.31 -7.58
C VAL A 418 -10.84 -7.16 -6.71
N THR A 419 -10.68 -5.92 -7.17
CA THR A 419 -11.13 -4.73 -6.43
C THR A 419 -12.65 -4.69 -6.34
N ALA A 420 -13.37 -4.98 -7.43
CA ALA A 420 -14.83 -5.04 -7.45
C ALA A 420 -15.38 -6.11 -6.51
N GLU A 421 -14.76 -7.30 -6.47
CA GLU A 421 -15.16 -8.37 -5.56
C GLU A 421 -15.02 -7.98 -4.07
N LEU A 422 -13.99 -7.20 -3.72
CA LEU A 422 -13.83 -6.63 -2.37
C LEU A 422 -14.85 -5.50 -2.09
N THR A 423 -15.15 -4.69 -3.09
CA THR A 423 -16.20 -3.65 -3.00
C THR A 423 -17.57 -4.27 -2.79
N ASP A 424 -17.90 -5.37 -3.49
CA ASP A 424 -19.14 -6.10 -3.29
C ASP A 424 -19.24 -6.64 -1.87
N MET A 425 -18.17 -7.23 -1.35
CA MET A 425 -18.10 -7.69 0.05
C MET A 425 -18.29 -6.51 1.03
N PHE A 426 -17.66 -5.38 0.79
CA PHE A 426 -17.83 -4.19 1.62
C PHE A 426 -19.27 -3.70 1.62
N ASN A 427 -19.96 -3.75 0.47
CA ASN A 427 -21.36 -3.36 0.32
C ASN A 427 -22.31 -4.34 1.06
N GLU A 428 -22.00 -5.64 1.05
CA GLU A 428 -22.75 -6.61 1.87
C GLU A 428 -22.58 -6.34 3.37
N ASP A 429 -21.35 -6.02 3.80
CA ASP A 429 -21.06 -5.72 5.20
C ASP A 429 -21.71 -4.42 5.68
N LYS A 430 -21.98 -3.46 4.79
CA LYS A 430 -22.79 -2.27 5.11
C LYS A 430 -24.17 -2.63 5.60
N LYS A 431 -24.78 -3.73 5.12
CA LYS A 431 -26.12 -4.17 5.55
C LYS A 431 -26.16 -4.57 7.02
N GLN A 432 -25.00 -4.93 7.59
CA GLN A 432 -24.82 -5.27 8.99
C GLN A 432 -24.11 -4.16 9.77
N SER A 433 -24.17 -2.93 9.26
CA SER A 433 -23.45 -1.80 9.83
C SER A 433 -24.37 -0.64 10.14
N THR A 434 -24.08 0.08 11.20
CA THR A 434 -24.72 1.35 11.56
C THR A 434 -23.84 2.51 11.12
N ILE A 435 -24.42 3.52 10.46
CA ILE A 435 -23.68 4.74 10.09
C ILE A 435 -23.45 5.59 11.34
N MET A 436 -22.21 5.99 11.56
CA MET A 436 -21.86 6.90 12.63
C MET A 436 -22.32 8.33 12.32
N THR A 437 -23.10 8.92 13.21
CA THR A 437 -23.53 10.32 13.18
C THR A 437 -23.14 11.04 14.49
N ASP A 438 -23.39 12.35 14.56
CA ASP A 438 -23.21 13.06 15.83
C ASP A 438 -24.20 12.59 16.92
N GLU A 439 -25.39 12.10 16.54
CA GLU A 439 -26.38 11.51 17.42
C GLU A 439 -25.91 10.17 17.98
N THR A 440 -25.48 9.23 17.11
CA THR A 440 -24.92 7.92 17.56
C THR A 440 -23.67 8.11 18.41
N TRP A 441 -22.86 9.12 18.10
CA TRP A 441 -21.71 9.48 18.94
C TRP A 441 -22.14 9.97 20.33
N LYS A 442 -23.18 10.80 20.44
CA LYS A 442 -23.65 11.29 21.73
C LYS A 442 -24.24 10.18 22.61
N GLN A 443 -24.79 9.11 21.99
CA GLN A 443 -25.31 7.93 22.71
C GLN A 443 -24.21 7.10 23.39
N ARG A 444 -22.93 7.21 22.92
CA ARG A 444 -21.82 6.55 23.59
C ARG A 444 -21.61 7.15 24.99
N SER A 445 -21.42 6.29 26.00
CA SER A 445 -21.24 6.77 27.38
C SER A 445 -20.08 7.78 27.49
N PRO A 446 -20.15 8.76 28.41
CA PRO A 446 -19.07 9.70 28.63
C PRO A 446 -17.73 9.03 28.94
N TRP A 447 -17.78 7.89 29.65
CA TRP A 447 -16.61 7.09 29.96
C TRP A 447 -15.93 6.54 28.69
N ARG A 448 -16.68 5.91 27.79
CA ARG A 448 -16.14 5.40 26.52
C ARG A 448 -15.57 6.51 25.63
N ARG A 449 -16.18 7.69 25.63
CA ARG A 449 -15.66 8.87 24.92
C ARG A 449 -14.34 9.37 25.54
N PHE A 450 -14.24 9.37 26.86
CA PHE A 450 -13.02 9.71 27.59
C PHE A 450 -11.91 8.70 27.32
N VAL A 451 -12.20 7.40 27.41
CA VAL A 451 -11.25 6.33 27.09
C VAL A 451 -10.70 6.48 25.68
N GLY A 452 -11.58 6.71 24.67
CA GLY A 452 -11.16 6.92 23.30
C GLY A 452 -10.26 8.15 23.12
N TRP A 453 -10.57 9.25 23.78
CA TRP A 453 -9.73 10.44 23.79
C TRP A 453 -8.36 10.18 24.44
N PHE A 454 -8.34 9.55 25.61
CA PHE A 454 -7.11 9.22 26.33
C PHE A 454 -6.22 8.26 25.56
N ALA A 455 -6.81 7.17 25.02
CA ALA A 455 -6.09 6.23 24.18
C ALA A 455 -5.50 6.90 22.91
N ASN A 456 -6.20 7.89 22.34
CA ASN A 456 -5.64 8.66 21.23
C ASN A 456 -4.40 9.49 21.61
N LEU A 457 -4.22 9.89 22.85
CA LEU A 457 -2.97 10.52 23.31
C LEU A 457 -1.80 9.52 23.29
N LEU A 458 -2.09 8.25 23.54
CA LEU A 458 -1.11 7.16 23.51
C LEU A 458 -0.85 6.60 22.10
N THR A 459 -1.46 7.18 21.07
CA THR A 459 -1.32 6.75 19.64
C THR A 459 0.14 6.51 19.21
N PRO A 460 1.16 7.23 19.66
CA PRO A 460 2.54 6.94 19.26
C PRO A 460 3.03 5.55 19.69
N PHE A 461 2.38 4.94 20.69
CA PHE A 461 2.77 3.66 21.30
C PHE A 461 1.78 2.52 21.01
N LEU A 462 0.59 2.83 20.45
CA LEU A 462 -0.49 1.88 20.12
C LEU A 462 -0.45 1.39 18.68
#